data_df2b5467177bbaada773f430c4dfd7ee
#
_entry.id   df2b5467177bbaada773f430c4dfd7ee
#
_cell.length_a   1.000
_cell.length_b   1.000
_cell.length_c   1.000
_cell.angle_alpha   90.00
_cell.angle_beta   90.00
_cell.angle_gamma   90.00
#
_symmetry.space_group_name_H-M   'P 1'
#
loop_
_entity.id
_entity.type
_entity.pdbx_description
1 polymer ?
#
loop_
_entity_poly.entity_id
_entity_poly.type
_entity_poly.pdbx_seq_one_letter_code
_entity_poly.pdbx_strand_id
1 'polypeptide(L)'
;MAITATQVKELRDKTGAGLLDCQNALKETNGSLEGAEKLLRKKGLADAAKRSGRVAADGLVGYKVAGGTAALVELNCETDFVAKTDDFQRARQILAEALVAASPVGDAPSANVEALRAMPAPKELPGATDLASPSGTIGDWLKSFTARTGENTQLRRAARLVAGPGAALTLYAHPGDKNVVVVETVGCDEMLARDLAMQVAALGPLWATRESVPEKALSDEREIARAKAAAAGKPANVVEKMVEGMVNKWYGEVVLVDQPFVKDDAKKVSQVVAERGGKDARVVRFVRFKVGDGVEKKAADLAADVAALTK
;
A
#
# COMPACT_ATOMS: atom_id res chain seq x y z
N MET A 1 -2.70 41.53 -24.57
CA MET A 1 -1.21 41.48 -24.48
C MET A 1 -0.72 40.19 -25.10
N ALA A 2 0.42 40.24 -25.79
CA ALA A 2 1.04 38.98 -26.30
C ALA A 2 1.62 38.19 -25.11
N ILE A 3 1.25 36.95 -25.01
CA ILE A 3 1.77 36.04 -23.98
C ILE A 3 3.16 35.58 -24.38
N THR A 4 4.13 35.74 -23.48
CA THR A 4 5.53 35.39 -23.75
C THR A 4 5.82 33.94 -23.38
N ALA A 5 6.79 33.31 -24.06
CA ALA A 5 7.25 31.97 -23.72
C ALA A 5 7.77 31.88 -22.28
N THR A 6 8.34 32.96 -21.76
CA THR A 6 8.83 33.07 -20.38
C THR A 6 7.70 32.95 -19.37
N GLN A 7 6.57 33.65 -19.59
CA GLN A 7 5.38 33.56 -18.72
C GLN A 7 4.78 32.15 -18.72
N VAL A 8 4.74 31.50 -19.90
CA VAL A 8 4.24 30.13 -20.03
C VAL A 8 5.15 29.16 -19.28
N LYS A 9 6.47 29.33 -19.38
CA LYS A 9 7.46 28.51 -18.65
C LYS A 9 7.32 28.71 -17.15
N GLU A 10 7.26 29.96 -16.67
CA GLU A 10 7.10 30.29 -15.26
C GLU A 10 5.82 29.65 -14.67
N LEU A 11 4.70 29.77 -15.38
CA LEU A 11 3.43 29.18 -14.94
C LEU A 11 3.51 27.65 -14.91
N ARG A 12 4.18 27.04 -15.90
CA ARG A 12 4.40 25.60 -15.94
C ARG A 12 5.28 25.11 -14.79
N ASP A 13 6.39 25.80 -14.54
CA ASP A 13 7.32 25.46 -13.45
C ASP A 13 6.61 25.56 -12.08
N LYS A 14 5.68 26.51 -11.90
CA LYS A 14 4.86 26.63 -10.70
C LYS A 14 3.76 25.56 -10.58
N THR A 15 3.03 25.31 -11.65
CA THR A 15 1.78 24.53 -11.59
C THR A 15 1.96 23.07 -12.00
N GLY A 16 3.02 22.73 -12.72
CA GLY A 16 3.21 21.41 -13.35
C GLY A 16 2.23 21.13 -14.50
N ALA A 17 1.37 22.08 -14.88
CA ALA A 17 0.39 21.90 -15.94
C ALA A 17 1.03 21.80 -17.33
N GLY A 18 0.31 21.21 -18.29
CA GLY A 18 0.76 21.10 -19.68
C GLY A 18 1.01 22.46 -20.33
N LEU A 19 1.95 22.52 -21.28
CA LEU A 19 2.33 23.74 -21.98
C LEU A 19 1.13 24.45 -22.59
N LEU A 20 0.24 23.70 -23.23
CA LEU A 20 -0.96 24.22 -23.88
C LEU A 20 -1.98 24.75 -22.87
N ASP A 21 -2.14 24.06 -21.75
CA ASP A 21 -3.03 24.50 -20.66
C ASP A 21 -2.53 25.79 -20.02
N CYS A 22 -1.21 25.93 -19.78
CA CYS A 22 -0.60 27.16 -19.30
C CYS A 22 -0.81 28.32 -20.27
N GLN A 23 -0.62 28.09 -21.57
CA GLN A 23 -0.82 29.09 -22.60
C GLN A 23 -2.28 29.55 -22.68
N ASN A 24 -3.24 28.61 -22.62
CA ASN A 24 -4.66 28.89 -22.65
C ASN A 24 -5.12 29.65 -21.40
N ALA A 25 -4.64 29.23 -20.22
CA ALA A 25 -4.93 29.89 -18.96
C ALA A 25 -4.42 31.34 -18.94
N LEU A 26 -3.21 31.60 -19.45
CA LEU A 26 -2.69 32.97 -19.60
C LEU A 26 -3.48 33.80 -20.58
N LYS A 27 -3.95 33.21 -21.69
CA LYS A 27 -4.83 33.92 -22.65
C LYS A 27 -6.13 34.32 -21.98
N GLU A 28 -6.78 33.40 -21.28
CA GLU A 28 -8.08 33.62 -20.62
C GLU A 28 -7.99 34.65 -19.48
N THR A 29 -6.82 34.75 -18.84
CA THR A 29 -6.58 35.72 -17.75
C THR A 29 -5.82 37.00 -18.20
N ASN A 30 -5.76 37.25 -19.49
CA ASN A 30 -5.10 38.43 -20.08
C ASN A 30 -3.63 38.58 -19.63
N GLY A 31 -2.91 37.49 -19.46
CA GLY A 31 -1.48 37.46 -19.06
C GLY A 31 -1.25 37.52 -17.54
N SER A 32 -2.31 37.51 -16.73
CA SER A 32 -2.16 37.47 -15.27
C SER A 32 -1.68 36.08 -14.82
N LEU A 33 -0.43 35.96 -14.33
CA LEU A 33 0.14 34.73 -13.79
C LEU A 33 -0.69 34.20 -12.61
N GLU A 34 -1.07 35.05 -11.67
CA GLU A 34 -1.88 34.69 -10.52
C GLU A 34 -3.29 34.20 -10.92
N GLY A 35 -3.92 34.91 -11.89
CA GLY A 35 -5.21 34.50 -12.43
C GLY A 35 -5.14 33.15 -13.14
N ALA A 36 -4.12 32.95 -13.96
CA ALA A 36 -3.88 31.69 -14.69
C ALA A 36 -3.60 30.53 -13.76
N GLU A 37 -2.84 30.73 -12.68
CA GLU A 37 -2.60 29.74 -11.65
C GLU A 37 -3.90 29.31 -10.95
N LYS A 38 -4.73 30.26 -10.53
CA LYS A 38 -6.04 29.99 -9.94
C LYS A 38 -6.98 29.26 -10.89
N LEU A 39 -6.97 29.64 -12.18
CA LEU A 39 -7.77 29.00 -13.23
C LEU A 39 -7.33 27.53 -13.44
N LEU A 40 -6.03 27.29 -13.63
CA LEU A 40 -5.46 25.95 -13.81
C LEU A 40 -5.75 25.07 -12.61
N ARG A 41 -5.64 25.62 -11.41
CA ARG A 41 -5.94 24.90 -10.18
C ARG A 41 -7.41 24.49 -10.12
N LYS A 42 -8.34 25.39 -10.39
CA LYS A 42 -9.79 25.09 -10.41
C LYS A 42 -10.12 24.01 -11.44
N LYS A 43 -9.54 24.12 -12.66
CA LYS A 43 -9.70 23.13 -13.73
C LYS A 43 -9.10 21.79 -13.33
N GLY A 44 -7.87 21.78 -12.79
CA GLY A 44 -7.19 20.58 -12.34
C GLY A 44 -7.95 19.82 -11.25
N LEU A 45 -8.54 20.52 -10.28
CA LEU A 45 -9.37 19.90 -9.24
C LEU A 45 -10.65 19.28 -9.81
N ALA A 46 -11.31 19.94 -10.78
CA ALA A 46 -12.49 19.40 -11.45
C ALA A 46 -12.14 18.13 -12.26
N ASP A 47 -11.00 18.13 -12.95
CA ASP A 47 -10.53 16.97 -13.70
C ASP A 47 -10.03 15.84 -12.80
N ALA A 48 -9.40 16.16 -11.66
CA ALA A 48 -9.05 15.17 -10.64
C ALA A 48 -10.28 14.44 -10.08
N ALA A 49 -11.38 15.18 -9.86
CA ALA A 49 -12.63 14.57 -9.43
C ALA A 49 -13.20 13.57 -10.46
N LYS A 50 -13.09 13.89 -11.76
CA LYS A 50 -13.49 12.94 -12.83
C LYS A 50 -12.60 11.72 -12.90
N ARG A 51 -11.32 11.83 -12.53
CA ARG A 51 -10.35 10.73 -12.55
C ARG A 51 -10.43 9.81 -11.34
N SER A 52 -11.06 10.24 -10.25
CA SER A 52 -11.13 9.49 -8.98
C SER A 52 -11.72 8.07 -9.12
N GLY A 53 -12.52 7.82 -10.16
CA GLY A 53 -13.06 6.50 -10.48
C GLY A 53 -12.16 5.60 -11.35
N ARG A 54 -10.98 6.09 -11.79
CA ARG A 54 -10.06 5.26 -12.59
C ARG A 54 -9.30 4.29 -11.71
N VAL A 55 -9.00 3.11 -12.25
CA VAL A 55 -8.26 2.08 -11.52
C VAL A 55 -6.80 2.51 -11.33
N ALA A 56 -6.40 2.66 -10.08
CA ALA A 56 -5.03 2.96 -9.67
C ALA A 56 -4.42 1.68 -9.05
N ALA A 57 -3.86 0.80 -9.90
CA ALA A 57 -3.34 -0.50 -9.50
C ALA A 57 -1.81 -0.57 -9.43
N ASP A 58 -1.12 0.47 -9.87
CA ASP A 58 0.32 0.65 -9.68
C ASP A 58 0.59 1.57 -8.49
N GLY A 59 1.84 1.82 -8.17
CA GLY A 59 2.22 2.67 -7.04
C GLY A 59 3.40 2.15 -6.26
N LEU A 60 3.58 2.67 -5.05
CA LEU A 60 4.64 2.29 -4.11
C LEU A 60 4.13 2.25 -2.68
N VAL A 61 4.86 1.50 -1.84
CA VAL A 61 4.65 1.52 -0.40
C VAL A 61 5.67 2.47 0.24
N GLY A 62 5.19 3.48 0.95
CA GLY A 62 5.97 4.28 1.87
C GLY A 62 6.07 3.58 3.23
N TYR A 63 7.22 3.70 3.91
CA TYR A 63 7.42 3.01 5.18
C TYR A 63 8.37 3.77 6.10
N LYS A 64 8.14 3.62 7.41
CA LYS A 64 9.02 4.18 8.44
C LYS A 64 8.96 3.32 9.69
N VAL A 65 10.10 3.14 10.34
CA VAL A 65 10.18 2.58 11.70
C VAL A 65 10.94 3.56 12.58
N ALA A 66 10.35 3.96 13.68
CA ALA A 66 10.97 4.85 14.65
C ALA A 66 10.35 4.67 16.05
N GLY A 67 11.16 4.64 17.10
CA GLY A 67 10.69 4.66 18.49
C GLY A 67 9.73 3.52 18.85
N GLY A 68 9.95 2.30 18.33
CA GLY A 68 9.04 1.18 18.56
C GLY A 68 7.71 1.26 17.81
N THR A 69 7.60 2.17 16.85
CA THR A 69 6.44 2.32 15.97
C THR A 69 6.85 2.09 14.51
N ALA A 70 6.02 1.39 13.77
CA ALA A 70 6.17 1.22 12.32
C ALA A 70 4.94 1.74 11.59
N ALA A 71 5.14 2.32 10.41
CA ALA A 71 4.08 2.72 9.50
C ALA A 71 4.33 2.19 8.10
N LEU A 72 3.27 1.72 7.46
CA LEU A 72 3.20 1.39 6.03
C LEU A 72 2.08 2.20 5.40
N VAL A 73 2.35 2.77 4.23
CA VAL A 73 1.39 3.56 3.45
C VAL A 73 1.44 3.10 2.01
N GLU A 74 0.35 2.58 1.47
CA GLU A 74 0.24 2.27 0.04
C GLU A 74 -0.34 3.48 -0.69
N LEU A 75 0.51 4.12 -1.50
CA LEU A 75 0.13 5.20 -2.41
C LEU A 75 0.04 4.62 -3.82
N ASN A 76 -1.14 4.68 -4.43
CA ASN A 76 -1.39 4.13 -5.75
C ASN A 76 -1.53 5.21 -6.82
N CYS A 77 -1.20 4.86 -8.05
CA CYS A 77 -1.39 5.64 -9.27
C CYS A 77 -1.79 4.71 -10.43
N GLU A 78 -2.06 5.28 -11.60
CA GLU A 78 -2.50 4.51 -12.77
C GLU A 78 -1.32 3.79 -13.44
N THR A 79 -0.12 4.42 -13.48
CA THR A 79 1.06 3.89 -14.18
C THR A 79 2.31 3.87 -13.31
N ASP A 80 3.26 3.02 -13.69
CA ASP A 80 4.59 2.96 -13.07
C ASP A 80 5.47 4.18 -13.43
N PHE A 81 5.13 4.92 -14.49
CA PHE A 81 5.82 6.15 -14.85
C PHE A 81 5.63 7.21 -13.75
N VAL A 82 4.40 7.43 -13.28
CA VAL A 82 4.13 8.36 -12.17
C VAL A 82 4.74 7.84 -10.88
N ALA A 83 4.66 6.53 -10.59
CA ALA A 83 5.26 5.93 -9.40
C ALA A 83 6.79 6.12 -9.32
N LYS A 84 7.48 6.22 -10.46
CA LYS A 84 8.94 6.42 -10.54
C LYS A 84 9.38 7.88 -10.41
N THR A 85 8.46 8.84 -10.45
CA THR A 85 8.81 10.26 -10.28
C THR A 85 9.34 10.56 -8.88
N ASP A 86 10.28 11.49 -8.77
CA ASP A 86 10.84 11.92 -7.48
C ASP A 86 9.76 12.45 -6.54
N ASP A 87 8.79 13.19 -7.08
CA ASP A 87 7.66 13.71 -6.32
C ASP A 87 6.81 12.59 -5.69
N PHE A 88 6.53 11.53 -6.44
CA PHE A 88 5.76 10.40 -5.92
C PHE A 88 6.54 9.63 -4.84
N GLN A 89 7.84 9.40 -5.08
CA GLN A 89 8.70 8.72 -4.11
C GLN A 89 8.85 9.52 -2.81
N ARG A 90 9.04 10.85 -2.91
CA ARG A 90 9.07 11.72 -1.72
C ARG A 90 7.73 11.71 -0.99
N ALA A 91 6.62 11.82 -1.72
CA ALA A 91 5.29 11.85 -1.13
C ALA A 91 5.00 10.59 -0.30
N ARG A 92 5.23 9.39 -0.83
CA ARG A 92 5.00 8.14 -0.09
C ARG A 92 5.80 8.08 1.21
N GLN A 93 7.04 8.58 1.18
CA GLN A 93 7.91 8.58 2.35
C GLN A 93 7.43 9.55 3.43
N ILE A 94 7.10 10.79 3.04
CA ILE A 94 6.57 11.81 3.94
C ILE A 94 5.25 11.36 4.58
N LEU A 95 4.36 10.70 3.81
CA LEU A 95 3.12 10.15 4.33
C LEU A 95 3.35 9.05 5.38
N ALA A 96 4.34 8.19 5.19
CA ALA A 96 4.70 7.18 6.18
C ALA A 96 5.29 7.83 7.47
N GLU A 97 6.10 8.85 7.33
CA GLU A 97 6.63 9.62 8.46
C GLU A 97 5.52 10.35 9.23
N ALA A 98 4.58 10.95 8.53
CA ALA A 98 3.40 11.57 9.14
C ALA A 98 2.56 10.54 9.93
N LEU A 99 2.39 9.32 9.38
CA LEU A 99 1.64 8.27 10.06
C LEU A 99 2.36 7.72 11.31
N VAL A 100 3.69 7.64 11.32
CA VAL A 100 4.45 7.27 12.53
C VAL A 100 4.20 8.28 13.65
N ALA A 101 4.21 9.57 13.31
CA ALA A 101 4.00 10.65 14.26
C ALA A 101 2.53 10.82 14.72
N ALA A 102 1.59 10.22 14.00
CA ALA A 102 0.16 10.31 14.30
C ALA A 102 -0.18 9.63 15.64
N SER A 103 -1.26 10.11 16.28
CA SER A 103 -1.86 9.39 17.41
C SER A 103 -2.42 8.03 16.93
N PRO A 104 -2.41 7.00 17.80
CA PRO A 104 -2.94 5.69 17.43
C PRO A 104 -4.42 5.79 17.03
N VAL A 105 -4.77 5.26 15.88
CA VAL A 105 -6.13 5.27 15.32
C VAL A 105 -6.73 3.86 15.26
N GLY A 106 -6.13 2.92 15.97
CA GLY A 106 -6.52 1.50 15.95
C GLY A 106 -5.84 0.70 14.84
N ASP A 107 -6.09 -0.61 14.82
CA ASP A 107 -5.41 -1.55 13.93
C ASP A 107 -6.06 -1.67 12.54
N ALA A 108 -7.25 -1.11 12.33
CA ALA A 108 -7.94 -1.19 11.04
C ALA A 108 -7.26 -0.32 9.97
N PRO A 109 -6.79 -0.90 8.85
CA PRO A 109 -6.12 -0.13 7.79
C PRO A 109 -6.95 1.01 7.21
N SER A 110 -8.28 0.85 7.13
CA SER A 110 -9.20 1.89 6.65
C SER A 110 -9.27 3.09 7.61
N ALA A 111 -9.31 2.85 8.93
CA ALA A 111 -9.32 3.92 9.93
C ALA A 111 -8.02 4.76 9.86
N ASN A 112 -6.87 4.10 9.64
CA ASN A 112 -5.60 4.79 9.46
C ASN A 112 -5.57 5.64 8.18
N VAL A 113 -6.21 5.21 7.10
CA VAL A 113 -6.32 5.99 5.86
C VAL A 113 -7.11 7.28 6.09
N GLU A 114 -8.29 7.19 6.71
CA GLU A 114 -9.12 8.36 6.96
C GLU A 114 -8.47 9.33 7.96
N ALA A 115 -7.84 8.81 9.00
CA ALA A 115 -7.09 9.63 9.95
C ALA A 115 -5.92 10.36 9.27
N LEU A 116 -5.14 9.65 8.45
CA LEU A 116 -4.03 10.25 7.71
C LEU A 116 -4.52 11.31 6.72
N ARG A 117 -5.61 11.06 6.01
CA ARG A 117 -6.21 12.03 5.08
C ARG A 117 -6.69 13.30 5.76
N ALA A 118 -7.15 13.21 7.00
CA ALA A 118 -7.63 14.34 7.79
C ALA A 118 -6.48 15.17 8.41
N MET A 119 -5.26 14.64 8.47
CA MET A 119 -4.12 15.38 9.01
C MET A 119 -3.76 16.60 8.15
N PRO A 120 -3.21 17.67 8.77
CA PRO A 120 -2.61 18.77 8.01
C PRO A 120 -1.54 18.24 7.05
N ALA A 121 -1.54 18.74 5.82
CA ALA A 121 -0.54 18.36 4.83
C ALA A 121 0.84 18.87 5.24
N PRO A 122 1.85 17.98 5.43
CA PRO A 122 3.22 18.41 5.63
C PRO A 122 3.68 19.35 4.50
N LYS A 123 4.41 20.40 4.85
CA LYS A 123 4.91 21.39 3.87
C LYS A 123 5.90 20.81 2.88
N GLU A 124 6.56 19.73 3.28
CA GLU A 124 7.55 18.98 2.52
C GLU A 124 6.92 18.13 1.39
N LEU A 125 5.60 17.90 1.45
CA LEU A 125 4.90 17.20 0.37
C LEU A 125 4.99 18.00 -0.94
N PRO A 126 5.29 17.36 -2.07
CA PRO A 126 5.42 18.03 -3.36
C PRO A 126 4.16 18.83 -3.72
N GLY A 127 4.32 20.15 -3.89
CA GLY A 127 3.22 21.06 -4.18
C GLY A 127 2.26 21.33 -3.01
N ALA A 128 2.65 21.03 -1.77
CA ALA A 128 1.84 21.35 -0.59
C ALA A 128 1.69 22.86 -0.37
N THR A 129 2.68 23.64 -0.76
CA THR A 129 2.65 25.12 -0.71
C THR A 129 1.62 25.74 -1.64
N ASP A 130 1.18 24.99 -2.66
CA ASP A 130 0.23 25.43 -3.67
C ASP A 130 -1.22 25.12 -3.26
N LEU A 131 -1.45 24.60 -2.06
CA LEU A 131 -2.79 24.36 -1.54
C LEU A 131 -3.54 25.67 -1.31
N ALA A 132 -4.85 25.68 -1.59
CA ALA A 132 -5.72 26.87 -1.45
C ALA A 132 -5.79 27.41 -0.03
N SER A 133 -5.50 26.58 0.94
CA SER A 133 -5.47 26.93 2.37
C SER A 133 -4.12 26.51 2.95
N PRO A 134 -3.47 27.37 3.75
CA PRO A 134 -2.31 27.00 4.56
C PRO A 134 -2.60 25.85 5.53
N SER A 135 -3.87 25.58 5.79
CA SER A 135 -4.38 24.50 6.64
C SER A 135 -4.97 23.32 5.82
N GLY A 136 -4.57 23.16 4.57
CA GLY A 136 -5.03 22.04 3.73
C GLY A 136 -4.64 20.69 4.33
N THR A 137 -5.53 19.72 4.16
CA THR A 137 -5.31 18.35 4.63
C THR A 137 -4.52 17.52 3.62
N ILE A 138 -3.99 16.36 4.06
CA ILE A 138 -3.41 15.36 3.15
C ILE A 138 -4.44 14.94 2.09
N GLY A 139 -5.73 14.87 2.45
CA GLY A 139 -6.81 14.60 1.49
C GLY A 139 -6.94 15.68 0.40
N ASP A 140 -6.74 16.94 0.75
CA ASP A 140 -6.74 18.05 -0.22
C ASP A 140 -5.47 18.05 -1.07
N TRP A 141 -4.32 17.71 -0.44
CA TRP A 141 -3.09 17.52 -1.18
C TRP A 141 -3.20 16.39 -2.22
N LEU A 142 -3.80 15.25 -1.89
CA LEU A 142 -4.02 14.14 -2.85
C LEU A 142 -4.81 14.59 -4.09
N LYS A 143 -5.85 15.43 -3.92
CA LYS A 143 -6.60 16.00 -5.05
C LYS A 143 -5.70 16.89 -5.92
N SER A 144 -4.89 17.74 -5.30
CA SER A 144 -3.95 18.61 -6.00
C SER A 144 -2.86 17.81 -6.70
N PHE A 145 -2.36 16.75 -6.06
CA PHE A 145 -1.34 15.87 -6.63
C PHE A 145 -1.87 15.08 -7.84
N THR A 146 -3.12 14.57 -7.78
CA THR A 146 -3.84 13.98 -8.92
C THR A 146 -3.98 14.97 -10.08
N ALA A 147 -4.26 16.25 -9.78
CA ALA A 147 -4.36 17.28 -10.80
C ALA A 147 -3.01 17.55 -11.49
N ARG A 148 -1.90 17.54 -10.73
CA ARG A 148 -0.53 17.77 -11.24
C ARG A 148 -0.02 16.60 -12.08
N THR A 149 -0.20 15.37 -11.60
CA THR A 149 0.28 14.17 -12.28
C THR A 149 -0.57 13.78 -13.48
N GLY A 150 -1.83 14.22 -13.52
CA GLY A 150 -2.80 13.81 -14.53
C GLY A 150 -3.32 12.39 -14.36
N GLU A 151 -2.92 11.70 -13.29
CA GLU A 151 -3.33 10.35 -12.95
C GLU A 151 -4.07 10.31 -11.61
N ASN A 152 -5.03 9.39 -11.49
CA ASN A 152 -5.69 9.12 -10.23
C ASN A 152 -4.67 8.63 -9.19
N THR A 153 -4.43 9.44 -8.17
CA THR A 153 -3.53 9.08 -7.06
C THR A 153 -4.35 8.85 -5.80
N GLN A 154 -4.18 7.69 -5.18
CA GLN A 154 -4.97 7.26 -4.03
C GLN A 154 -4.09 6.79 -2.88
N LEU A 155 -4.38 7.28 -1.67
CA LEU A 155 -3.96 6.65 -0.44
C LEU A 155 -4.89 5.47 -0.17
N ARG A 156 -4.45 4.26 -0.51
CA ARG A 156 -5.29 3.06 -0.52
C ARG A 156 -5.32 2.34 0.81
N ARG A 157 -4.17 2.10 1.39
CA ARG A 157 -4.01 1.42 2.67
C ARG A 157 -2.99 2.15 3.53
N ALA A 158 -3.23 2.15 4.83
CA ALA A 158 -2.31 2.67 5.80
C ALA A 158 -2.34 1.77 7.05
N ALA A 159 -1.17 1.40 7.57
CA ALA A 159 -1.05 0.61 8.78
C ALA A 159 -0.02 1.26 9.70
N ARG A 160 -0.38 1.38 10.98
CA ARG A 160 0.50 1.85 12.04
C ARG A 160 0.55 0.79 13.13
N LEU A 161 1.73 0.30 13.41
CA LEU A 161 1.97 -0.70 14.44
C LEU A 161 2.79 -0.08 15.56
N VAL A 162 2.44 -0.38 16.78
CA VAL A 162 3.25 -0.08 17.97
C VAL A 162 3.69 -1.41 18.55
N ALA A 163 4.98 -1.57 18.81
CA ALA A 163 5.52 -2.78 19.41
C ALA A 163 4.91 -3.01 20.80
N GLY A 164 4.47 -4.22 21.06
CA GLY A 164 4.05 -4.64 22.39
C GLY A 164 5.21 -4.73 23.37
N PRO A 165 4.93 -4.95 24.67
CA PRO A 165 5.96 -5.10 25.69
C PRO A 165 6.97 -6.22 25.32
N GLY A 166 8.25 -5.89 25.29
CA GLY A 166 9.33 -6.84 24.96
C GLY A 166 9.38 -7.29 23.48
N ALA A 167 8.53 -6.72 22.62
CA ALA A 167 8.56 -7.01 21.20
C ALA A 167 9.38 -5.99 20.41
N ALA A 168 9.85 -6.40 19.24
CA ALA A 168 10.53 -5.57 18.27
C ALA A 168 9.79 -5.59 16.92
N LEU A 169 9.80 -4.45 16.22
CA LEU A 169 9.28 -4.32 14.86
C LEU A 169 10.45 -4.32 13.88
N THR A 170 10.44 -5.28 12.95
CA THR A 170 11.44 -5.38 11.89
C THR A 170 10.78 -5.21 10.53
N LEU A 171 11.35 -4.31 9.73
CA LEU A 171 10.87 -4.00 8.39
C LEU A 171 11.74 -4.68 7.33
N TYR A 172 11.08 -5.22 6.31
CA TYR A 172 11.69 -5.63 5.06
C TYR A 172 10.96 -4.99 3.88
N ALA A 173 11.69 -4.22 3.09
CA ALA A 173 11.22 -3.71 1.80
C ALA A 173 11.90 -4.52 0.69
N HIS A 174 11.10 -5.17 -0.15
CA HIS A 174 11.61 -5.85 -1.33
C HIS A 174 12.05 -4.80 -2.37
N PRO A 175 13.14 -5.03 -3.12
CA PRO A 175 13.62 -4.08 -4.13
C PRO A 175 12.48 -3.57 -5.02
N GLY A 176 12.44 -2.24 -5.18
CA GLY A 176 11.38 -1.55 -5.90
C GLY A 176 10.18 -1.12 -5.05
N ASP A 177 10.19 -1.36 -3.75
CA ASP A 177 9.22 -0.88 -2.75
C ASP A 177 7.73 -1.16 -3.07
N LYS A 178 7.49 -2.19 -3.89
CA LYS A 178 6.14 -2.67 -4.23
C LYS A 178 5.63 -3.77 -3.29
N ASN A 179 6.51 -4.34 -2.46
CA ASN A 179 6.16 -5.37 -1.47
C ASN A 179 6.96 -5.10 -0.20
N VAL A 180 6.27 -4.63 0.83
CA VAL A 180 6.88 -4.23 2.11
C VAL A 180 6.18 -4.93 3.25
N VAL A 181 6.98 -5.42 4.19
CA VAL A 181 6.53 -6.20 5.33
C VAL A 181 7.09 -5.60 6.62
N VAL A 182 6.27 -5.54 7.64
CA VAL A 182 6.69 -5.35 9.03
C VAL A 182 6.28 -6.59 9.81
N VAL A 183 7.21 -7.20 10.52
CA VAL A 183 6.94 -8.27 11.48
C VAL A 183 7.18 -7.77 12.90
N GLU A 184 6.32 -8.19 13.82
CA GLU A 184 6.49 -7.99 15.25
C GLU A 184 6.92 -9.33 15.87
N THR A 185 8.07 -9.34 16.56
CA THR A 185 8.66 -10.53 17.16
C THR A 185 9.06 -10.29 18.62
N VAL A 186 9.06 -11.34 19.41
CA VAL A 186 9.64 -11.36 20.76
C VAL A 186 10.78 -12.37 20.76
N GLY A 187 11.91 -12.06 21.39
CA GLY A 187 13.03 -12.98 21.57
C GLY A 187 13.77 -13.39 20.29
N CYS A 188 13.50 -12.74 19.17
CA CYS A 188 14.23 -12.94 17.91
C CYS A 188 15.33 -11.89 17.77
N ASP A 189 16.51 -12.31 17.27
CA ASP A 189 17.52 -11.36 16.84
C ASP A 189 17.12 -10.66 15.53
N GLU A 190 17.84 -9.60 15.17
CA GLU A 190 17.54 -8.80 13.97
C GLU A 190 17.61 -9.64 12.69
N MET A 191 18.55 -10.58 12.61
CA MET A 191 18.73 -11.43 11.43
C MET A 191 17.55 -12.40 11.27
N LEU A 192 17.13 -13.06 12.34
CA LEU A 192 15.96 -13.94 12.32
C LEU A 192 14.68 -13.15 12.00
N ALA A 193 14.47 -12.00 12.64
CA ALA A 193 13.30 -11.18 12.38
C ALA A 193 13.25 -10.67 10.93
N ARG A 194 14.40 -10.33 10.34
CA ARG A 194 14.51 -9.98 8.93
C ARG A 194 14.21 -11.17 8.01
N ASP A 195 14.70 -12.37 8.35
CA ASP A 195 14.40 -13.58 7.60
C ASP A 195 12.91 -13.91 7.62
N LEU A 196 12.24 -13.70 8.75
CA LEU A 196 10.79 -13.85 8.89
C LEU A 196 10.01 -12.83 8.05
N ALA A 197 10.46 -11.59 8.01
CA ALA A 197 9.86 -10.58 7.15
C ALA A 197 10.05 -10.91 5.65
N MET A 198 11.20 -11.44 5.25
CA MET A 198 11.46 -11.95 3.90
C MET A 198 10.55 -13.15 3.56
N GLN A 199 10.35 -14.07 4.50
CA GLN A 199 9.42 -15.20 4.38
C GLN A 199 8.01 -14.72 4.06
N VAL A 200 7.50 -13.74 4.83
CA VAL A 200 6.18 -13.13 4.60
C VAL A 200 6.10 -12.46 3.23
N ALA A 201 7.15 -11.75 2.82
CA ALA A 201 7.20 -11.12 1.50
C ALA A 201 7.14 -12.14 0.37
N ALA A 202 7.85 -13.27 0.51
CA ALA A 202 7.97 -14.29 -0.53
C ALA A 202 6.70 -15.16 -0.65
N LEU A 203 6.24 -15.75 0.46
CA LEU A 203 5.15 -16.73 0.44
C LEU A 203 3.77 -16.14 0.75
N GLY A 204 3.69 -14.91 1.26
CA GLY A 204 2.45 -14.19 1.47
C GLY A 204 1.44 -14.89 2.39
N PRO A 205 1.84 -15.37 3.58
CA PRO A 205 0.89 -15.95 4.52
C PRO A 205 -0.20 -14.93 4.87
N LEU A 206 -1.36 -15.41 5.29
CA LEU A 206 -2.48 -14.58 5.71
C LEU A 206 -2.44 -14.29 7.22
N TRP A 207 -1.92 -15.25 8.01
CA TRP A 207 -1.89 -15.18 9.46
C TRP A 207 -0.53 -15.57 10.02
N ALA A 208 -0.19 -15.01 11.18
CA ALA A 208 1.10 -15.30 11.83
C ALA A 208 1.12 -16.71 12.46
N THR A 209 0.06 -17.04 13.20
CA THR A 209 -0.10 -18.31 13.93
C THR A 209 -1.47 -18.91 13.69
N ARG A 210 -1.68 -20.18 14.06
CA ARG A 210 -2.98 -20.86 13.93
C ARG A 210 -4.07 -20.17 14.76
N GLU A 211 -3.71 -19.65 15.93
CA GLU A 211 -4.61 -18.94 16.85
C GLU A 211 -5.11 -17.62 16.25
N SER A 212 -4.35 -17.02 15.33
CA SER A 212 -4.75 -15.80 14.65
C SER A 212 -5.69 -16.03 13.45
N VAL A 213 -5.93 -17.30 13.08
CA VAL A 213 -6.88 -17.67 12.01
C VAL A 213 -8.31 -17.46 12.49
N PRO A 214 -9.12 -16.64 11.79
CA PRO A 214 -10.53 -16.46 12.14
C PRO A 214 -11.30 -17.79 12.11
N GLU A 215 -12.15 -18.04 13.11
CA GLU A 215 -12.94 -19.27 13.21
C GLU A 215 -13.76 -19.53 11.93
N LYS A 216 -14.31 -18.46 11.35
CA LYS A 216 -15.05 -18.56 10.09
C LYS A 216 -14.17 -19.11 8.97
N ALA A 217 -12.94 -18.60 8.79
CA ALA A 217 -12.04 -19.06 7.74
C ALA A 217 -11.68 -20.54 7.90
N LEU A 218 -11.43 -20.96 9.14
CA LEU A 218 -11.17 -22.38 9.47
C LEU A 218 -12.42 -23.25 9.22
N SER A 219 -13.61 -22.78 9.59
CA SER A 219 -14.87 -23.49 9.36
C SER A 219 -15.15 -23.67 7.86
N ASP A 220 -14.99 -22.59 7.08
CA ASP A 220 -15.19 -22.60 5.63
C ASP A 220 -14.22 -23.61 4.96
N GLU A 221 -12.93 -23.63 5.37
CA GLU A 221 -11.95 -24.58 4.83
C GLU A 221 -12.24 -26.03 5.22
N ARG A 222 -12.69 -26.27 6.46
CA ARG A 222 -13.13 -27.59 6.91
C ARG A 222 -14.33 -28.10 6.11
N GLU A 223 -15.26 -27.24 5.79
CA GLU A 223 -16.41 -27.61 4.95
C GLU A 223 -15.97 -28.00 3.53
N ILE A 224 -15.07 -27.22 2.92
CA ILE A 224 -14.48 -27.53 1.62
C ILE A 224 -13.73 -28.87 1.67
N ALA A 225 -12.92 -29.09 2.71
CA ALA A 225 -12.17 -30.33 2.89
C ALA A 225 -13.09 -31.54 3.05
N ARG A 226 -14.19 -31.41 3.82
CA ARG A 226 -15.20 -32.48 3.97
C ARG A 226 -15.89 -32.81 2.66
N ALA A 227 -16.30 -31.80 1.90
CA ALA A 227 -16.91 -32.02 0.59
C ALA A 227 -15.98 -32.78 -0.36
N LYS A 228 -14.70 -32.40 -0.41
CA LYS A 228 -13.67 -33.11 -1.20
C LYS A 228 -13.43 -34.55 -0.72
N ALA A 229 -13.36 -34.75 0.60
CA ALA A 229 -13.11 -36.07 1.18
C ALA A 229 -14.31 -37.02 1.01
N ALA A 230 -15.54 -36.53 1.14
CA ALA A 230 -16.78 -37.30 0.91
C ALA A 230 -16.86 -37.81 -0.52
N ALA A 231 -16.43 -37.02 -1.51
CA ALA A 231 -16.41 -37.45 -2.92
C ALA A 231 -15.45 -38.63 -3.18
N ALA A 232 -14.54 -38.95 -2.26
CA ALA A 232 -13.60 -40.09 -2.39
C ALA A 232 -14.24 -41.45 -2.06
N GLY A 233 -15.49 -41.52 -1.56
CA GLY A 233 -16.20 -42.75 -1.26
C GLY A 233 -15.54 -43.63 -0.17
N LYS A 234 -14.80 -43.03 0.75
CA LYS A 234 -14.09 -43.74 1.82
C LYS A 234 -14.94 -43.85 3.10
N PRO A 235 -14.64 -44.83 4.00
CA PRO A 235 -15.27 -44.89 5.31
C PRO A 235 -15.15 -43.62 6.12
N ALA A 236 -16.13 -43.33 6.99
CA ALA A 236 -16.20 -42.06 7.74
C ALA A 236 -14.95 -41.75 8.56
N ASN A 237 -14.33 -42.75 9.20
CA ASN A 237 -13.08 -42.59 9.95
C ASN A 237 -11.88 -42.23 9.08
N VAL A 238 -11.88 -42.64 7.81
CA VAL A 238 -10.86 -42.26 6.82
C VAL A 238 -11.12 -40.85 6.31
N VAL A 239 -12.38 -40.50 6.09
CA VAL A 239 -12.79 -39.16 5.67
C VAL A 239 -12.34 -38.12 6.69
N GLU A 240 -12.54 -38.33 8.01
CA GLU A 240 -12.09 -37.39 9.04
C GLU A 240 -10.57 -37.20 9.02
N LYS A 241 -9.78 -38.29 8.90
CA LYS A 241 -8.32 -38.17 8.76
C LYS A 241 -7.90 -37.41 7.49
N MET A 242 -8.62 -37.59 6.39
CA MET A 242 -8.40 -36.84 5.16
C MET A 242 -8.68 -35.35 5.36
N VAL A 243 -9.77 -34.99 6.04
CA VAL A 243 -10.10 -33.61 6.37
C VAL A 243 -9.01 -32.97 7.22
N GLU A 244 -8.55 -33.65 8.29
CA GLU A 244 -7.45 -33.15 9.11
C GLU A 244 -6.16 -32.94 8.31
N GLY A 245 -5.84 -33.89 7.42
CA GLY A 245 -4.69 -33.77 6.52
C GLY A 245 -4.79 -32.56 5.57
N MET A 246 -5.99 -32.34 4.98
CA MET A 246 -6.24 -31.20 4.10
C MET A 246 -6.14 -29.87 4.84
N VAL A 247 -6.73 -29.77 6.04
CA VAL A 247 -6.66 -28.56 6.88
C VAL A 247 -5.21 -28.29 7.33
N ASN A 248 -4.45 -29.33 7.68
CA ASN A 248 -3.03 -29.15 8.04
C ASN A 248 -2.20 -28.67 6.82
N LYS A 249 -2.50 -29.18 5.64
CA LYS A 249 -1.86 -28.67 4.41
C LYS A 249 -2.20 -27.19 4.17
N TRP A 250 -3.47 -26.82 4.31
CA TRP A 250 -3.91 -25.45 4.19
C TRP A 250 -3.23 -24.52 5.21
N TYR A 251 -3.06 -24.94 6.47
CA TYR A 251 -2.26 -24.19 7.44
C TYR A 251 -0.83 -23.96 6.96
N GLY A 252 -0.20 -24.94 6.34
CA GLY A 252 1.13 -24.82 5.75
C GLY A 252 1.19 -23.81 4.57
N GLU A 253 0.07 -23.46 3.97
CA GLU A 253 0.00 -22.47 2.91
C GLU A 253 -0.26 -21.05 3.45
N VAL A 254 -1.14 -20.92 4.46
CA VAL A 254 -1.68 -19.61 4.88
C VAL A 254 -1.17 -19.12 6.24
N VAL A 255 -0.55 -19.98 7.06
CA VAL A 255 -0.06 -19.62 8.40
C VAL A 255 1.47 -19.59 8.41
N LEU A 256 2.03 -18.43 8.71
CA LEU A 256 3.46 -18.18 8.65
C LEU A 256 4.30 -19.24 9.39
N VAL A 257 3.96 -19.53 10.65
CA VAL A 257 4.74 -20.47 11.49
C VAL A 257 4.66 -21.92 11.03
N ASP A 258 3.66 -22.28 10.23
CA ASP A 258 3.48 -23.62 9.64
C ASP A 258 4.10 -23.78 8.25
N GLN A 259 4.46 -22.66 7.59
CA GLN A 259 5.09 -22.70 6.26
C GLN A 259 6.48 -23.34 6.32
N PRO A 260 6.91 -24.01 5.23
CA PRO A 260 8.31 -24.35 5.04
C PRO A 260 9.15 -23.05 4.98
N PHE A 261 10.31 -23.05 5.61
CA PHE A 261 11.16 -21.87 5.67
C PHE A 261 11.86 -21.65 4.34
N VAL A 262 11.74 -20.45 3.78
CA VAL A 262 12.21 -20.11 2.42
C VAL A 262 13.73 -20.32 2.20
N LYS A 263 14.53 -20.30 3.28
CA LYS A 263 15.99 -20.54 3.23
C LYS A 263 16.38 -21.98 3.55
N ASP A 264 15.46 -22.79 4.08
CA ASP A 264 15.65 -24.22 4.43
C ASP A 264 14.26 -24.87 4.45
N ASP A 265 13.82 -25.39 3.32
CA ASP A 265 12.47 -25.94 3.12
C ASP A 265 12.24 -27.28 3.86
N ALA A 266 13.30 -27.90 4.37
CA ALA A 266 13.21 -29.06 5.23
C ALA A 266 12.67 -28.71 6.64
N LYS A 267 12.68 -27.45 7.03
CA LYS A 267 12.21 -26.96 8.33
C LYS A 267 11.00 -26.06 8.19
N LYS A 268 10.09 -26.13 9.15
CA LYS A 268 9.04 -25.13 9.30
C LYS A 268 9.59 -23.86 9.93
N VAL A 269 8.95 -22.74 9.65
CA VAL A 269 9.26 -21.45 10.29
C VAL A 269 9.26 -21.56 11.82
N SER A 270 8.28 -22.27 12.41
CA SER A 270 8.21 -22.53 13.86
C SER A 270 9.46 -23.21 14.42
N GLN A 271 10.02 -24.17 13.70
CA GLN A 271 11.25 -24.88 14.11
C GLN A 271 12.47 -23.94 14.06
N VAL A 272 12.58 -23.14 12.98
CA VAL A 272 13.66 -22.15 12.84
C VAL A 272 13.59 -21.09 13.94
N VAL A 273 12.39 -20.63 14.28
CA VAL A 273 12.18 -19.66 15.39
C VAL A 273 12.61 -20.27 16.72
N ALA A 274 12.23 -21.52 17.00
CA ALA A 274 12.62 -22.21 18.24
C ALA A 274 14.14 -22.48 18.33
N GLU A 275 14.77 -22.83 17.22
CA GLU A 275 16.22 -23.14 17.18
C GLU A 275 17.08 -21.89 17.30
N ARG A 276 16.72 -20.79 16.62
CA ARG A 276 17.54 -19.59 16.51
C ARG A 276 17.21 -18.52 17.52
N GLY A 277 15.92 -18.37 17.88
CA GLY A 277 15.45 -17.35 18.78
C GLY A 277 15.41 -17.74 20.26
N GLY A 278 15.55 -19.02 20.60
CA GLY A 278 15.49 -19.50 21.98
C GLY A 278 14.07 -19.74 22.49
N LYS A 279 13.97 -19.99 23.82
CA LYS A 279 12.77 -20.54 24.45
C LYS A 279 11.50 -19.70 24.30
N ASP A 280 11.64 -18.39 24.34
CA ASP A 280 10.50 -17.45 24.33
C ASP A 280 10.30 -16.74 22.98
N ALA A 281 11.09 -17.16 22.00
CA ALA A 281 11.03 -16.55 20.67
C ALA A 281 9.72 -16.90 19.96
N ARG A 282 9.07 -15.85 19.44
CA ARG A 282 7.83 -16.01 18.69
C ARG A 282 7.57 -14.86 17.73
N VAL A 283 6.82 -15.15 16.70
CA VAL A 283 6.18 -14.13 15.86
C VAL A 283 4.86 -13.72 16.54
N VAL A 284 4.66 -12.43 16.71
CA VAL A 284 3.41 -11.88 17.29
C VAL A 284 2.40 -11.62 16.18
N ARG A 285 2.79 -10.83 15.20
CA ARG A 285 1.97 -10.47 14.04
C ARG A 285 2.85 -9.92 12.91
N PHE A 286 2.25 -9.73 11.78
CA PHE A 286 2.88 -9.01 10.66
C PHE A 286 1.84 -8.16 9.90
N VAL A 287 2.34 -7.20 9.15
CA VAL A 287 1.58 -6.49 8.11
C VAL A 287 2.40 -6.54 6.83
N ARG A 288 1.75 -6.91 5.74
CA ARG A 288 2.32 -6.94 4.40
C ARG A 288 1.49 -6.08 3.47
N PHE A 289 2.11 -5.11 2.82
CA PHE A 289 1.54 -4.38 1.70
C PHE A 289 2.27 -4.75 0.43
N LYS A 290 1.54 -5.37 -0.49
CA LYS A 290 1.97 -5.56 -1.89
C LYS A 290 1.09 -4.67 -2.75
N VAL A 291 1.70 -3.79 -3.52
CA VAL A 291 1.00 -2.83 -4.37
C VAL A 291 0.02 -3.54 -5.30
N GLY A 292 -1.21 -3.05 -5.30
CA GLY A 292 -2.27 -3.58 -6.15
C GLY A 292 -2.91 -4.90 -5.68
N ASP A 293 -2.51 -5.47 -4.54
CA ASP A 293 -3.19 -6.64 -3.97
C ASP A 293 -4.69 -6.36 -3.78
N GLY A 294 -5.56 -7.21 -4.38
CA GLY A 294 -7.02 -7.07 -4.31
C GLY A 294 -7.61 -5.96 -5.19
N VAL A 295 -6.81 -5.34 -6.07
CA VAL A 295 -7.32 -4.46 -7.13
C VAL A 295 -7.57 -5.29 -8.37
N GLU A 296 -8.83 -5.36 -8.82
CA GLU A 296 -9.16 -5.95 -10.11
C GLU A 296 -8.55 -5.09 -11.22
N LYS A 297 -7.49 -5.58 -11.84
CA LYS A 297 -6.99 -5.01 -13.09
C LYS A 297 -7.99 -5.37 -14.17
N LYS A 298 -8.69 -4.38 -14.76
CA LYS A 298 -9.36 -4.63 -16.03
C LYS A 298 -8.31 -5.19 -16.97
N ALA A 299 -8.58 -6.36 -17.55
CA ALA A 299 -7.75 -6.87 -18.63
C ALA A 299 -7.63 -5.75 -19.66
N ALA A 300 -6.40 -5.34 -19.97
CA ALA A 300 -6.18 -4.31 -21.00
C ALA A 300 -6.71 -4.88 -22.31
N ASP A 301 -7.86 -4.44 -22.74
CA ASP A 301 -8.38 -4.72 -24.08
C ASP A 301 -7.73 -3.70 -25.02
N LEU A 302 -6.50 -4.02 -25.41
CA LEU A 302 -5.69 -3.18 -26.31
C LEU A 302 -6.46 -2.84 -27.60
N ALA A 303 -7.33 -3.72 -28.07
CA ALA A 303 -8.15 -3.51 -29.26
C ALA A 303 -9.25 -2.47 -29.00
N ALA A 304 -9.89 -2.51 -27.81
CA ALA A 304 -10.89 -1.52 -27.44
C ALA A 304 -10.25 -0.15 -27.16
N ASP A 305 -9.08 -0.12 -26.53
CA ASP A 305 -8.35 1.12 -26.27
C ASP A 305 -7.87 1.80 -27.56
N VAL A 306 -7.35 1.04 -28.53
CA VAL A 306 -6.98 1.55 -29.86
C VAL A 306 -8.21 2.03 -30.64
N ALA A 307 -9.34 1.32 -30.57
CA ALA A 307 -10.58 1.74 -31.23
C ALA A 307 -11.17 3.02 -30.61
N ALA A 308 -10.93 3.30 -29.33
CA ALA A 308 -11.35 4.52 -28.67
C ALA A 308 -10.48 5.74 -29.05
N LEU A 309 -9.21 5.51 -29.43
CA LEU A 309 -8.27 6.56 -29.85
C LEU A 309 -8.42 6.95 -31.33
N THR A 310 -9.14 6.13 -32.13
CA THR A 310 -9.35 6.34 -33.58
C THR A 310 -10.73 6.94 -33.90
N LYS A 311 -11.53 7.29 -32.91
CA LYS A 311 -12.77 8.08 -33.02
C LYS A 311 -12.56 9.51 -32.55
#